data_48aa1c6e41b98f2f8ecfad59f0c18e9f
#
_entry.id   48aa1c6e41b98f2f8ecfad59f0c18e9f
#
_cell.length_a   1.000
_cell.length_b   1.000
_cell.length_c   1.000
_cell.angle_alpha   90.00
_cell.angle_beta   90.00
_cell.angle_gamma   90.00
#
_symmetry.space_group_name_H-M   'P 1'
#
loop_
_entity.id
_entity.type
_entity.pdbx_description
1 polymer ?
#
loop_
_entity_poly.entity_id
_entity_poly.type
_entity_poly.pdbx_seq_one_letter_code
_entity_poly.pdbx_strand_id
1 'polypeptide(L)'
;MLYSLRKKAYQKFSKKSKKYSRKNLYDRLRIELRGIQNGTNVLNVGAGGDVARVITEELKGKSIDMKSMDIDPEMNPDIVGDVCNIPFPDQSLDLLIIMEVLEHVKEPFIAISEVYRVLKPNAKVILSTPFIYPVHADPHDYFRYTKNGLLYMLRSFKNVEVVERNNYVEAIDVLLIRSISDRDEMTKLFSLITYYSGLRLVIKLLGLGIKSKNLTTGYIAVAQK
;
A
#
# COMPACT_ATOMS: atom_id res chain seq x y z
N MET A 1 12.39 27.85 -16.04
CA MET A 1 12.36 28.13 -14.59
C MET A 1 11.01 27.78 -13.95
N LEU A 2 9.88 28.32 -14.39
CA LEU A 2 8.52 28.01 -13.85
C LEU A 2 8.16 26.51 -13.90
N TYR A 3 8.47 25.80 -14.99
CA TYR A 3 8.19 24.36 -15.13
C TYR A 3 8.95 23.53 -14.09
N SER A 4 10.22 23.83 -13.84
CA SER A 4 11.03 23.10 -12.86
C SER A 4 10.55 23.33 -11.41
N LEU A 5 10.08 24.54 -11.09
CA LEU A 5 9.49 24.86 -9.79
C LEU A 5 8.16 24.13 -9.57
N ARG A 6 7.30 24.07 -10.61
CA ARG A 6 6.04 23.30 -10.58
C ARG A 6 6.31 21.80 -10.37
N LYS A 7 7.27 21.23 -11.09
CA LYS A 7 7.67 19.82 -10.93
C LYS A 7 8.16 19.52 -9.52
N LYS A 8 9.00 20.39 -8.94
CA LYS A 8 9.49 20.26 -7.56
C LYS A 8 8.35 20.36 -6.54
N ALA A 9 7.42 21.31 -6.69
CA ALA A 9 6.26 21.42 -5.83
C ALA A 9 5.37 20.17 -5.89
N TYR A 10 5.04 19.70 -7.10
CA TYR A 10 4.31 18.45 -7.30
C TYR A 10 4.97 17.28 -6.56
N GLN A 11 6.26 17.06 -6.76
CA GLN A 11 7.00 15.98 -6.11
C GLN A 11 6.97 16.11 -4.58
N LYS A 12 7.13 17.33 -4.05
CA LYS A 12 7.10 17.59 -2.60
C LYS A 12 5.75 17.21 -1.98
N PHE A 13 4.63 17.67 -2.56
CA PHE A 13 3.30 17.43 -2.01
C PHE A 13 2.84 15.99 -2.25
N SER A 14 3.15 15.40 -3.40
CA SER A 14 2.90 14.00 -3.70
C SER A 14 3.63 13.09 -2.70
N LYS A 15 4.93 13.30 -2.47
CA LYS A 15 5.71 12.57 -1.47
C LYS A 15 5.16 12.74 -0.06
N LYS A 16 4.74 13.97 0.30
CA LYS A 16 4.13 14.26 1.59
C LYS A 16 2.82 13.51 1.79
N SER A 17 1.91 13.54 0.81
CA SER A 17 0.63 12.82 0.89
C SER A 17 0.84 11.31 1.00
N LYS A 18 1.76 10.72 0.23
CA LYS A 18 2.13 9.31 0.33
C LYS A 18 2.62 8.96 1.74
N LYS A 19 3.51 9.76 2.33
CA LYS A 19 4.03 9.54 3.69
C LYS A 19 2.90 9.51 4.72
N TYR A 20 1.95 10.45 4.66
CA TYR A 20 0.83 10.49 5.61
C TYR A 20 -0.18 9.36 5.38
N SER A 21 -0.51 9.04 4.13
CA SER A 21 -1.44 7.95 3.82
C SER A 21 -0.91 6.57 4.19
N ARG A 22 0.41 6.40 4.24
CA ARG A 22 1.10 5.13 4.47
C ARG A 22 1.73 4.99 5.86
N LYS A 23 1.52 5.94 6.78
CA LYS A 23 2.16 5.94 8.10
C LYS A 23 1.88 4.63 8.85
N ASN A 24 0.63 4.33 9.12
CA ASN A 24 0.25 3.13 9.86
C ASN A 24 0.48 1.84 9.05
N LEU A 25 0.54 1.94 7.71
CA LEU A 25 0.93 0.85 6.84
C LEU A 25 2.37 0.39 7.14
N TYR A 26 3.30 1.33 7.19
CA TYR A 26 4.70 0.99 7.47
C TYR A 26 4.88 0.48 8.90
N ASP A 27 4.16 1.06 9.86
CA ASP A 27 4.23 0.62 11.27
C ASP A 27 3.71 -0.81 11.42
N ARG A 28 2.57 -1.13 10.79
CA ARG A 28 2.04 -2.49 10.78
C ARG A 28 2.97 -3.48 10.07
N LEU A 29 3.48 -3.10 8.90
CA LEU A 29 4.43 -3.95 8.16
C LEU A 29 5.66 -4.27 9.00
N ARG A 30 6.23 -3.28 9.70
CA ARG A 30 7.36 -3.50 10.61
C ARG A 30 7.04 -4.49 11.73
N ILE A 31 5.85 -4.38 12.33
CA ILE A 31 5.42 -5.31 13.40
C ILE A 31 5.42 -6.75 12.85
N GLU A 32 4.83 -6.98 11.69
CA GLU A 32 4.77 -8.32 11.09
C GLU A 32 6.17 -8.84 10.71
N LEU A 33 7.02 -7.98 10.14
CA LEU A 33 8.38 -8.35 9.70
C LEU A 33 9.33 -8.64 10.87
N ARG A 34 9.16 -8.01 12.03
CA ARG A 34 9.99 -8.29 13.22
C ARG A 34 9.81 -9.71 13.73
N GLY A 35 8.61 -10.27 13.60
CA GLY A 35 8.30 -11.65 14.00
C GLY A 35 8.86 -12.75 13.09
N ILE A 36 9.47 -12.40 11.95
CA ILE A 36 9.96 -13.38 10.98
C ILE A 36 11.24 -14.04 11.46
N GLN A 37 11.28 -15.37 11.35
CA GLN A 37 12.40 -16.22 11.74
C GLN A 37 13.45 -16.33 10.63
N ASN A 38 14.69 -16.68 10.99
CA ASN A 38 15.71 -17.05 10.01
C ASN A 38 15.29 -18.30 9.21
N GLY A 39 15.70 -18.38 7.97
CA GLY A 39 15.34 -19.48 7.06
C GLY A 39 13.97 -19.36 6.40
N THR A 40 13.27 -18.24 6.61
CA THR A 40 11.97 -17.95 5.99
C THR A 40 12.13 -17.62 4.50
N ASN A 41 11.32 -18.27 3.64
CA ASN A 41 11.23 -17.97 2.21
C ASN A 41 10.17 -16.88 1.99
N VAL A 42 10.58 -15.74 1.48
CA VAL A 42 9.73 -14.55 1.32
C VAL A 42 9.64 -14.13 -0.14
N LEU A 43 8.43 -13.91 -0.63
CA LEU A 43 8.20 -13.23 -1.90
C LEU A 43 7.59 -11.85 -1.64
N ASN A 44 8.26 -10.81 -2.15
CA ASN A 44 7.73 -9.45 -2.20
C ASN A 44 7.24 -9.13 -3.62
N VAL A 45 5.92 -9.05 -3.79
CA VAL A 45 5.28 -8.65 -5.06
C VAL A 45 5.12 -7.14 -5.09
N GLY A 46 5.61 -6.52 -6.16
CA GLY A 46 5.78 -5.06 -6.25
C GLY A 46 7.17 -4.65 -5.76
N ALA A 47 8.18 -4.72 -6.64
CA ALA A 47 9.59 -4.57 -6.27
C ALA A 47 10.02 -3.14 -5.92
N GLY A 48 9.21 -2.14 -6.27
CA GLY A 48 9.62 -0.73 -6.23
C GLY A 48 9.24 0.03 -4.96
N GLY A 49 9.83 1.21 -4.84
CA GLY A 49 9.38 2.28 -3.96
C GLY A 49 9.74 2.16 -2.48
N ASP A 50 9.04 2.96 -1.66
CA ASP A 50 9.32 3.07 -0.23
C ASP A 50 8.99 1.78 0.56
N VAL A 51 8.05 0.96 0.06
CA VAL A 51 7.65 -0.30 0.70
C VAL A 51 8.80 -1.31 0.64
N ALA A 52 9.38 -1.52 -0.54
CA ALA A 52 10.52 -2.43 -0.72
C ALA A 52 11.69 -2.02 0.20
N ARG A 53 11.96 -0.71 0.31
CA ARG A 53 12.98 -0.21 1.24
C ARG A 53 12.68 -0.57 2.70
N VAL A 54 11.45 -0.40 3.16
CA VAL A 54 11.06 -0.75 4.55
C VAL A 54 11.24 -2.25 4.78
N ILE A 55 10.86 -3.10 3.83
CA ILE A 55 11.04 -4.55 3.92
C ILE A 55 12.53 -4.88 4.06
N THR A 56 13.36 -4.35 3.18
CA THR A 56 14.81 -4.59 3.19
C THR A 56 15.46 -4.10 4.49
N GLU A 57 15.08 -2.93 4.99
CA GLU A 57 15.59 -2.38 6.25
C GLU A 57 15.24 -3.26 7.47
N GLU A 58 13.98 -3.72 7.57
CA GLU A 58 13.52 -4.54 8.72
C GLU A 58 14.03 -5.99 8.67
N LEU A 59 14.33 -6.50 7.50
CA LEU A 59 14.88 -7.86 7.33
C LEU A 59 16.41 -7.89 7.34
N LYS A 60 17.06 -6.72 7.40
CA LYS A 60 18.52 -6.63 7.42
C LYS A 60 19.10 -7.38 8.64
N GLY A 61 20.10 -8.22 8.36
CA GLY A 61 20.77 -9.03 9.39
C GLY A 61 20.05 -10.33 9.76
N LYS A 62 18.90 -10.61 9.16
CA LYS A 62 18.24 -11.93 9.23
C LYS A 62 18.68 -12.79 8.04
N SER A 63 18.86 -14.09 8.28
CA SER A 63 19.11 -15.06 7.21
C SER A 63 17.80 -15.47 6.57
N ILE A 64 17.36 -14.73 5.54
CA ILE A 64 16.07 -14.89 4.87
C ILE A 64 16.33 -15.05 3.36
N ASP A 65 15.68 -16.02 2.73
CA ASP A 65 15.63 -16.13 1.28
C ASP A 65 14.47 -15.27 0.76
N MET A 66 14.78 -14.02 0.41
CA MET A 66 13.80 -13.07 -0.11
C MET A 66 14.01 -12.85 -1.60
N LYS A 67 12.93 -13.01 -2.37
CA LYS A 67 12.86 -12.62 -3.77
C LYS A 67 11.85 -11.50 -3.96
N SER A 68 12.15 -10.59 -4.89
CA SER A 68 11.21 -9.58 -5.37
C SER A 68 10.65 -9.98 -6.73
N MET A 69 9.36 -9.70 -6.96
CA MET A 69 8.70 -9.93 -8.24
C MET A 69 7.93 -8.68 -8.65
N ASP A 70 8.06 -8.28 -9.90
CA ASP A 70 7.30 -7.19 -10.49
C ASP A 70 6.98 -7.51 -11.95
N ILE A 71 5.86 -6.98 -12.46
CA ILE A 71 5.50 -7.10 -13.86
C ILE A 71 6.34 -6.18 -14.74
N ASP A 72 6.83 -5.08 -14.18
CA ASP A 72 7.68 -4.10 -14.86
C ASP A 72 9.16 -4.41 -14.66
N PRO A 73 9.90 -4.79 -15.73
CA PRO A 73 11.32 -5.04 -15.64
C PRO A 73 12.15 -3.79 -15.26
N GLU A 74 11.62 -2.57 -15.47
CA GLU A 74 12.32 -1.33 -15.10
C GLU A 74 12.41 -1.15 -13.58
N MET A 75 11.58 -1.85 -12.81
CA MET A 75 11.69 -1.91 -11.34
C MET A 75 12.84 -2.78 -10.85
N ASN A 76 13.56 -3.43 -11.78
CA ASN A 76 14.71 -4.30 -11.51
C ASN A 76 14.44 -5.38 -10.43
N PRO A 77 13.35 -6.15 -10.56
CA PRO A 77 13.03 -7.23 -9.64
C PRO A 77 13.96 -8.44 -9.84
N ASP A 78 14.05 -9.33 -8.85
CA ASP A 78 14.70 -10.64 -9.01
C ASP A 78 13.98 -11.51 -10.03
N ILE A 79 12.65 -11.33 -10.16
CA ILE A 79 11.77 -12.09 -11.04
C ILE A 79 10.82 -11.12 -11.75
N VAL A 80 10.86 -11.10 -13.07
CA VAL A 80 9.84 -10.41 -13.87
C VAL A 80 8.66 -11.37 -14.01
N GLY A 81 7.47 -10.99 -13.49
CA GLY A 81 6.34 -11.89 -13.47
C GLY A 81 5.01 -11.25 -13.10
N ASP A 82 3.92 -11.91 -13.46
CA ASP A 82 2.55 -11.52 -13.15
C ASP A 82 2.08 -12.24 -11.87
N VAL A 83 1.49 -11.48 -10.95
CA VAL A 83 0.90 -12.04 -9.72
C VAL A 83 -0.27 -12.99 -9.98
N CYS A 84 -0.86 -12.95 -11.17
CA CYS A 84 -1.86 -13.92 -11.62
C CYS A 84 -1.25 -15.27 -12.09
N ASN A 85 0.08 -15.37 -12.16
CA ASN A 85 0.81 -16.59 -12.51
C ASN A 85 2.19 -16.57 -11.83
N ILE A 86 2.21 -16.81 -10.53
CA ILE A 86 3.42 -16.74 -9.70
C ILE A 86 4.34 -17.93 -10.01
N PRO A 87 5.60 -17.70 -10.48
CA PRO A 87 6.51 -18.77 -10.92
C PRO A 87 7.18 -19.49 -9.74
N PHE A 88 6.38 -19.91 -8.76
CA PHE A 88 6.80 -20.70 -7.62
C PHE A 88 5.96 -21.96 -7.50
N PRO A 89 6.54 -23.08 -7.02
CA PRO A 89 5.80 -24.30 -6.73
C PRO A 89 4.70 -24.07 -5.69
N ASP A 90 3.71 -24.95 -5.67
CA ASP A 90 2.72 -25.01 -4.61
C ASP A 90 3.40 -25.13 -3.25
N GLN A 91 2.87 -24.44 -2.25
CA GLN A 91 3.30 -24.56 -0.86
C GLN A 91 4.83 -24.40 -0.65
N SER A 92 5.44 -23.42 -1.33
CA SER A 92 6.89 -23.19 -1.28
C SER A 92 7.30 -21.97 -0.45
N LEU A 93 6.39 -21.03 -0.20
CA LEU A 93 6.66 -19.76 0.48
C LEU A 93 6.12 -19.74 1.91
N ASP A 94 6.88 -19.16 2.82
CA ASP A 94 6.50 -18.95 4.22
C ASP A 94 5.82 -17.60 4.45
N LEU A 95 6.12 -16.61 3.59
CA LEU A 95 5.53 -15.29 3.62
C LEU A 95 5.42 -14.72 2.21
N LEU A 96 4.27 -14.12 1.91
CA LEU A 96 4.08 -13.31 0.71
C LEU A 96 3.66 -11.90 1.10
N ILE A 97 4.30 -10.90 0.52
CA ILE A 97 4.02 -9.48 0.75
C ILE A 97 3.54 -8.90 -0.57
N ILE A 98 2.36 -8.26 -0.58
CA ILE A 98 1.76 -7.65 -1.77
C ILE A 98 1.15 -6.29 -1.39
N MET A 99 1.96 -5.23 -1.54
CA MET A 99 1.61 -3.91 -1.03
C MET A 99 1.37 -2.93 -2.16
N GLU A 100 0.14 -2.35 -2.25
CA GLU A 100 -0.23 -1.38 -3.28
C GLU A 100 -0.04 -1.95 -4.71
N VAL A 101 -0.49 -3.17 -4.92
CA VAL A 101 -0.41 -3.88 -6.20
C VAL A 101 -1.79 -4.31 -6.69
N LEU A 102 -2.66 -4.82 -5.81
CA LEU A 102 -3.94 -5.41 -6.23
C LEU A 102 -4.88 -4.43 -6.94
N GLU A 103 -4.77 -3.14 -6.66
CA GLU A 103 -5.52 -2.09 -7.38
C GLU A 103 -5.14 -2.01 -8.87
N HIS A 104 -3.94 -2.47 -9.22
CA HIS A 104 -3.39 -2.48 -10.57
C HIS A 104 -3.59 -3.81 -11.28
N VAL A 105 -4.12 -4.82 -10.60
CA VAL A 105 -4.33 -6.17 -11.13
C VAL A 105 -5.72 -6.28 -11.73
N LYS A 106 -5.80 -6.68 -13.00
CA LYS A 106 -7.07 -6.81 -13.73
C LYS A 106 -7.92 -7.96 -13.20
N GLU A 107 -7.28 -9.07 -12.80
CA GLU A 107 -7.93 -10.28 -12.31
C GLU A 107 -7.52 -10.57 -10.85
N PRO A 108 -7.95 -9.74 -9.88
CA PRO A 108 -7.44 -9.80 -8.50
C PRO A 108 -7.83 -11.09 -7.77
N PHE A 109 -8.92 -11.75 -8.17
CA PHE A 109 -9.29 -13.05 -7.58
C PHE A 109 -8.35 -14.18 -8.04
N ILE A 110 -7.85 -14.12 -9.29
CA ILE A 110 -6.83 -15.05 -9.77
C ILE A 110 -5.53 -14.81 -9.00
N ALA A 111 -5.12 -13.55 -8.85
CA ALA A 111 -3.94 -13.20 -8.06
C ALA A 111 -4.01 -13.75 -6.63
N ILE A 112 -5.12 -13.59 -5.92
CA ILE A 112 -5.29 -14.12 -4.56
C ILE A 112 -5.30 -15.66 -4.52
N SER A 113 -5.83 -16.31 -5.57
CA SER A 113 -5.76 -17.76 -5.70
C SER A 113 -4.32 -18.26 -5.84
N GLU A 114 -3.51 -17.57 -6.66
CA GLU A 114 -2.07 -17.86 -6.82
C GLU A 114 -1.29 -17.60 -5.54
N VAL A 115 -1.57 -16.50 -4.84
CA VAL A 115 -1.01 -16.23 -3.50
C VAL A 115 -1.31 -17.38 -2.55
N TYR A 116 -2.57 -17.86 -2.53
CA TYR A 116 -2.95 -18.99 -1.71
C TYR A 116 -2.22 -20.27 -2.12
N ARG A 117 -2.10 -20.54 -3.43
CA ARG A 117 -1.44 -21.74 -3.96
C ARG A 117 0.01 -21.84 -3.48
N VAL A 118 0.80 -20.77 -3.67
CA VAL A 118 2.25 -20.79 -3.38
C VAL A 118 2.61 -20.75 -1.90
N LEU A 119 1.71 -20.29 -1.03
CA LEU A 119 1.93 -20.26 0.40
C LEU A 119 1.86 -21.68 1.00
N LYS A 120 2.77 -22.00 1.92
CA LYS A 120 2.73 -23.20 2.75
C LYS A 120 1.52 -23.19 3.69
N PRO A 121 1.07 -24.34 4.22
CA PRO A 121 0.12 -24.36 5.33
C PRO A 121 0.63 -23.53 6.51
N ASN A 122 -0.25 -22.71 7.09
CA ASN A 122 0.05 -21.75 8.16
C ASN A 122 0.96 -20.57 7.78
N ALA A 123 1.39 -20.47 6.53
CA ALA A 123 2.13 -19.31 6.02
C ALA A 123 1.24 -18.07 5.94
N LYS A 124 1.84 -16.90 5.94
CA LYS A 124 1.13 -15.62 5.98
C LYS A 124 1.17 -14.87 4.64
N VAL A 125 0.12 -14.11 4.38
CA VAL A 125 0.13 -13.02 3.41
C VAL A 125 -0.05 -11.68 4.14
N ILE A 126 0.72 -10.67 3.74
CA ILE A 126 0.55 -9.28 4.15
C ILE A 126 0.23 -8.50 2.89
N LEU A 127 -0.93 -7.85 2.86
CA LEU A 127 -1.33 -7.06 1.69
C LEU A 127 -1.82 -5.67 2.09
N SER A 128 -1.76 -4.74 1.15
CA SER A 128 -2.38 -3.44 1.30
C SER A 128 -2.95 -2.93 0.00
N THR A 129 -4.02 -2.12 0.11
CA THR A 129 -4.67 -1.48 -1.02
C THR A 129 -5.12 -0.07 -0.65
N PRO A 130 -5.11 0.88 -1.60
CA PRO A 130 -5.76 2.17 -1.39
C PRO A 130 -7.29 2.02 -1.38
N PHE A 131 -7.97 2.94 -0.66
CA PHE A 131 -9.43 3.05 -0.69
C PHE A 131 -9.82 4.48 -1.11
N ILE A 132 -9.85 5.46 -0.20
CA ILE A 132 -10.12 6.85 -0.56
C ILE A 132 -8.80 7.52 -0.98
N TYR A 133 -8.48 7.39 -2.25
CA TYR A 133 -7.28 7.95 -2.85
C TYR A 133 -7.53 8.27 -4.33
N PRO A 134 -7.01 9.39 -4.86
CA PRO A 134 -7.18 9.73 -6.26
C PRO A 134 -6.68 8.64 -7.20
N VAL A 135 -7.36 8.50 -8.32
CA VAL A 135 -6.95 7.57 -9.38
C VAL A 135 -5.51 7.90 -9.79
N HIS A 136 -4.68 6.88 -9.85
CA HIS A 136 -3.29 6.99 -10.27
C HIS A 136 -2.95 5.80 -11.18
N ALA A 137 -2.57 6.10 -12.41
CA ALA A 137 -2.21 5.07 -13.37
C ALA A 137 -0.73 4.73 -13.20
N ASP A 138 -0.44 3.42 -13.02
CA ASP A 138 0.93 2.91 -13.06
C ASP A 138 0.91 1.38 -13.30
N PRO A 139 0.71 0.90 -14.52
CA PRO A 139 0.18 1.57 -15.71
C PRO A 139 -1.35 1.79 -15.68
N HIS A 140 -2.10 1.03 -14.90
CA HIS A 140 -3.57 1.07 -14.80
C HIS A 140 -4.00 1.01 -13.33
N ASP A 141 -5.16 1.56 -13.02
CA ASP A 141 -5.75 1.62 -11.68
C ASP A 141 -7.21 1.16 -11.79
N TYR A 142 -7.45 -0.12 -11.50
CA TYR A 142 -8.74 -0.78 -11.77
C TYR A 142 -9.68 -0.75 -10.58
N PHE A 143 -9.17 -0.92 -9.34
CA PHE A 143 -10.01 -1.23 -8.20
C PHE A 143 -9.74 -0.38 -6.97
N ARG A 144 -10.81 -0.20 -6.17
CA ARG A 144 -10.79 0.25 -4.79
C ARG A 144 -11.54 -0.77 -3.94
N TYR A 145 -10.89 -1.26 -2.91
CA TYR A 145 -11.43 -2.32 -2.07
C TYR A 145 -11.96 -1.75 -0.77
N THR A 146 -13.20 -2.11 -0.43
CA THR A 146 -13.72 -1.89 0.92
C THR A 146 -13.18 -2.96 1.87
N LYS A 147 -13.32 -2.75 3.19
CA LYS A 147 -12.98 -3.76 4.19
C LYS A 147 -13.68 -5.09 3.92
N ASN A 148 -14.98 -5.07 3.65
CA ASN A 148 -15.76 -6.27 3.35
C ASN A 148 -15.34 -6.91 2.02
N GLY A 149 -14.96 -6.11 1.01
CA GLY A 149 -14.42 -6.62 -0.24
C GLY A 149 -13.12 -7.40 -0.03
N LEU A 150 -12.20 -6.89 0.81
CA LEU A 150 -10.97 -7.59 1.17
C LEU A 150 -11.23 -8.87 1.98
N LEU A 151 -12.14 -8.83 2.96
CA LEU A 151 -12.55 -10.02 3.72
C LEU A 151 -13.12 -11.10 2.80
N TYR A 152 -13.97 -10.71 1.83
CA TYR A 152 -14.52 -11.64 0.85
C TYR A 152 -13.45 -12.20 -0.08
N MET A 153 -12.51 -11.38 -0.52
CA MET A 153 -11.39 -11.81 -1.36
C MET A 153 -10.49 -12.82 -0.65
N LEU A 154 -10.26 -12.62 0.64
CA LEU A 154 -9.42 -13.47 1.50
C LEU A 154 -10.19 -14.61 2.19
N ARG A 155 -11.43 -14.92 1.78
CA ARG A 155 -12.31 -15.90 2.45
C ARG A 155 -11.74 -17.33 2.54
N SER A 156 -10.78 -17.68 1.70
CA SER A 156 -10.09 -18.98 1.75
C SER A 156 -8.98 -19.04 2.81
N PHE A 157 -8.59 -17.88 3.35
CA PHE A 157 -7.58 -17.78 4.40
C PHE A 157 -8.22 -17.84 5.78
N LYS A 158 -7.40 -18.14 6.79
CA LYS A 158 -7.75 -18.13 8.21
C LYS A 158 -7.20 -16.88 8.88
N ASN A 159 -7.68 -16.55 10.05
CA ASN A 159 -7.17 -15.46 10.88
C ASN A 159 -7.03 -14.14 10.11
N VAL A 160 -8.02 -13.83 9.26
CA VAL A 160 -7.99 -12.64 8.41
C VAL A 160 -8.24 -11.40 9.26
N GLU A 161 -7.26 -10.53 9.34
CA GLU A 161 -7.35 -9.22 9.97
C GLU A 161 -7.24 -8.13 8.90
N VAL A 162 -8.23 -7.23 8.82
CA VAL A 162 -8.22 -6.06 7.92
C VAL A 162 -8.34 -4.80 8.75
N VAL A 163 -7.32 -3.95 8.72
CA VAL A 163 -7.26 -2.71 9.48
C VAL A 163 -7.14 -1.48 8.58
N GLU A 164 -7.76 -0.40 9.03
CA GLU A 164 -7.70 0.91 8.38
C GLU A 164 -6.34 1.58 8.63
N ARG A 165 -5.79 2.25 7.61
CA ARG A 165 -4.49 2.95 7.70
C ARG A 165 -4.55 4.21 8.56
N ASN A 166 -5.69 4.89 8.55
CA ASN A 166 -5.86 6.18 9.25
C ASN A 166 -7.33 6.42 9.60
N ASN A 167 -7.57 7.42 10.44
CA ASN A 167 -8.90 7.86 10.80
C ASN A 167 -9.47 8.88 9.81
N TYR A 168 -10.72 9.28 10.05
CA TYR A 168 -11.48 10.18 9.20
C TYR A 168 -10.76 11.50 8.92
N VAL A 169 -10.22 12.14 9.96
CA VAL A 169 -9.54 13.45 9.86
C VAL A 169 -8.21 13.33 9.12
N GLU A 170 -7.45 12.28 9.39
CA GLU A 170 -6.20 12.00 8.69
C GLU A 170 -6.44 11.72 7.21
N ALA A 171 -7.52 11.00 6.86
CA ALA A 171 -7.89 10.75 5.48
C ALA A 171 -8.21 12.05 4.72
N ILE A 172 -9.01 12.94 5.32
CA ILE A 172 -9.29 14.26 4.75
C ILE A 172 -7.99 15.07 4.56
N ASP A 173 -7.11 15.08 5.56
CA ASP A 173 -5.83 15.78 5.48
C ASP A 173 -4.96 15.29 4.32
N VAL A 174 -4.92 13.97 4.11
CA VAL A 174 -4.21 13.36 2.97
C VAL A 174 -4.80 13.81 1.64
N LEU A 175 -6.12 13.81 1.50
CA LEU A 175 -6.79 14.26 0.27
C LEU A 175 -6.50 15.73 -0.04
N LEU A 176 -6.57 16.61 0.97
CA LEU A 176 -6.21 18.03 0.84
C LEU A 176 -4.76 18.23 0.40
N ILE A 177 -3.83 17.44 0.94
CA ILE A 177 -2.43 17.53 0.51
C ILE A 177 -2.27 16.99 -0.92
N ARG A 178 -2.97 15.92 -1.26
CA ARG A 178 -2.86 15.27 -2.57
C ARG A 178 -3.43 16.13 -3.69
N SER A 179 -4.54 16.82 -3.45
CA SER A 179 -5.18 17.70 -4.43
C SER A 179 -4.30 18.89 -4.85
N ILE A 180 -3.32 19.32 -4.03
CA ILE A 180 -2.30 20.30 -4.45
C ILE A 180 -1.45 19.78 -5.63
N SER A 181 -1.38 18.46 -5.79
CA SER A 181 -0.67 17.82 -6.89
C SER A 181 -1.58 17.46 -8.07
N ASP A 182 -2.80 17.98 -8.13
CA ASP A 182 -3.70 17.73 -9.24
C ASP A 182 -3.23 18.40 -10.53
N ARG A 183 -3.74 17.93 -11.67
CA ARG A 183 -3.45 18.56 -12.99
C ARG A 183 -4.28 19.79 -13.23
N ASP A 184 -5.49 19.86 -12.66
CA ASP A 184 -6.38 21.01 -12.75
C ASP A 184 -5.88 22.18 -11.91
N GLU A 185 -5.70 23.35 -12.56
CA GLU A 185 -5.14 24.53 -11.90
C GLU A 185 -6.10 25.14 -10.86
N MET A 186 -7.41 25.01 -11.05
CA MET A 186 -8.40 25.49 -10.07
C MET A 186 -8.40 24.61 -8.83
N THR A 187 -8.32 23.30 -9.01
CA THR A 187 -8.17 22.34 -7.90
C THR A 187 -6.90 22.61 -7.11
N LYS A 188 -5.77 22.87 -7.78
CA LYS A 188 -4.52 23.28 -7.11
C LYS A 188 -4.67 24.58 -6.33
N LEU A 189 -5.24 25.60 -6.94
CA LEU A 189 -5.42 26.91 -6.31
C LEU A 189 -6.29 26.79 -5.06
N PHE A 190 -7.44 26.14 -5.18
CA PHE A 190 -8.32 25.85 -4.05
C PHE A 190 -7.58 25.11 -2.93
N SER A 191 -6.83 24.08 -3.27
CA SER A 191 -6.10 23.26 -2.32
C SER A 191 -4.94 24.01 -1.65
N LEU A 192 -4.24 24.88 -2.37
CA LEU A 192 -3.20 25.73 -1.81
C LEU A 192 -3.80 26.75 -0.83
N ILE A 193 -4.92 27.40 -1.21
CA ILE A 193 -5.63 28.34 -0.32
C ILE A 193 -6.04 27.59 0.95
N THR A 194 -6.70 26.43 0.83
CA THR A 194 -7.13 25.62 1.96
C THR A 194 -5.95 25.17 2.84
N TYR A 195 -4.85 24.79 2.22
CA TYR A 195 -3.66 24.34 2.93
C TYR A 195 -2.99 25.44 3.75
N TYR A 196 -2.91 26.68 3.22
CA TYR A 196 -2.22 27.81 3.85
C TYR A 196 -3.14 28.72 4.66
N SER A 197 -4.48 28.65 4.50
CA SER A 197 -5.45 29.48 5.24
C SER A 197 -5.58 29.17 6.74
N GLY A 198 -4.88 28.16 7.24
CA GLY A 198 -5.08 27.66 8.60
C GLY A 198 -6.29 26.73 8.77
N LEU A 199 -7.16 26.59 7.78
CA LEU A 199 -8.33 25.70 7.83
C LEU A 199 -7.92 24.25 8.14
N ARG A 200 -6.80 23.80 7.59
CA ARG A 200 -6.22 22.48 7.89
C ARG A 200 -5.91 22.32 9.38
N LEU A 201 -5.39 23.34 10.03
CA LEU A 201 -5.14 23.33 11.48
C LEU A 201 -6.47 23.26 12.24
N VAL A 202 -7.46 24.05 11.84
CA VAL A 202 -8.81 24.02 12.44
C VAL A 202 -9.43 22.63 12.30
N ILE A 203 -9.40 22.00 11.12
CA ILE A 203 -9.90 20.65 10.89
C ILE A 203 -9.22 19.66 11.83
N LYS A 204 -7.91 19.77 12.01
CA LYS A 204 -7.15 18.91 12.93
C LYS A 204 -7.55 19.13 14.39
N LEU A 205 -7.70 20.36 14.81
CA LEU A 205 -8.09 20.70 16.18
C LEU A 205 -9.51 20.25 16.50
N LEU A 206 -10.48 20.53 15.61
CA LEU A 206 -11.85 20.04 15.73
C LEU A 206 -11.96 18.52 15.63
N GLY A 207 -11.03 17.91 14.91
CA GLY A 207 -10.93 16.47 14.76
C GLY A 207 -10.25 15.75 15.94
N LEU A 208 -9.72 16.48 16.93
CA LEU A 208 -9.20 15.88 18.15
C LEU A 208 -10.32 15.10 18.86
N GLY A 209 -10.14 13.80 18.97
CA GLY A 209 -11.16 12.90 19.55
C GLY A 209 -12.02 12.16 18.53
N ILE A 210 -11.96 12.49 17.23
CA ILE A 210 -12.59 11.68 16.18
C ILE A 210 -11.79 10.38 16.01
N LYS A 211 -12.39 9.27 16.47
CA LYS A 211 -11.82 7.92 16.37
C LYS A 211 -12.39 7.12 15.19
N SER A 212 -13.39 7.67 14.48
CA SER A 212 -14.05 6.99 13.37
C SER A 212 -13.03 6.66 12.26
N LYS A 213 -13.07 5.43 11.80
CA LYS A 213 -12.25 4.89 10.70
C LYS A 213 -13.09 4.55 9.46
N ASN A 214 -14.35 5.00 9.41
CA ASN A 214 -15.24 4.78 8.27
C ASN A 214 -14.76 5.47 6.99
N LEU A 215 -13.91 6.50 7.13
CA LEU A 215 -13.16 7.10 6.04
C LEU A 215 -11.67 6.83 6.27
N THR A 216 -11.04 6.12 5.37
CA THR A 216 -9.60 5.80 5.41
C THR A 216 -8.99 5.90 4.02
N THR A 217 -7.72 6.19 3.92
CA THR A 217 -7.01 6.21 2.62
C THR A 217 -6.71 4.83 2.08
N GLY A 218 -6.88 3.78 2.88
CA GLY A 218 -6.66 2.40 2.46
C GLY A 218 -6.65 1.43 3.63
N TYR A 219 -6.44 0.18 3.31
CA TYR A 219 -6.44 -0.93 4.24
C TYR A 219 -5.11 -1.69 4.20
N ILE A 220 -4.83 -2.36 5.31
CA ILE A 220 -3.81 -3.39 5.40
C ILE A 220 -4.52 -4.66 5.84
N ALA A 221 -4.21 -5.77 5.21
CA ALA A 221 -4.70 -7.07 5.64
C ALA A 221 -3.53 -8.03 5.91
N VAL A 222 -3.71 -8.84 6.93
CA VAL A 222 -2.85 -9.98 7.26
C VAL A 222 -3.75 -11.20 7.33
N ALA A 223 -3.35 -12.26 6.66
CA ALA A 223 -4.13 -13.50 6.64
C ALA A 223 -3.19 -14.71 6.64
N GLN A 224 -3.70 -15.86 7.08
CA GLN A 224 -2.95 -17.10 7.20
C GLN A 224 -3.61 -18.20 6.34
N LYS A 225 -2.81 -18.98 5.62
CA LYS A 225 -3.29 -20.13 4.85
C LYS A 225 -3.71 -21.29 5.73
#